data_1522e166c68404c1e08419e21047dd32
#
_entry.id   1522e166c68404c1e08419e21047dd32
#
_cell.length_a   1.000
_cell.length_b   1.000
_cell.length_c   1.000
_cell.angle_alpha   90.00
_cell.angle_beta   90.00
_cell.angle_gamma   90.00
#
_symmetry.space_group_name_H-M   'P 1'
#
loop_
_entity.id
_entity.type
_entity.pdbx_description
1 polymer ?
#
loop_
_entity_poly.entity_id
_entity_poly.type
_entity_poly.pdbx_seq_one_letter_code
_entity_poly.pdbx_strand_id
1 'polypeptide(L)'
;MTIKCKAAVIRKNDCEKPYANSKPLSIEEISIDNPRDNEVLVKVKGAGLCHSDLSVINGSRIMPLPLVIGHEGSGEVVEIGNAINDIKVGDHVVFQFSPSCGRCRRCLEGRPQVCELAAATKGKGELMSGGSRLKSLDGERLNHHTGISCMSEYAVVDRGSVVVIEKSISLDDACLLYTSPSPRDRTRSRMPSSA
;
A
#
# COMPACT_ATOMS: atom_id res chain seq x y z
N MET A 1 13.11 -17.60 -0.45
CA MET A 1 12.77 -17.71 0.99
C MET A 1 11.47 -16.96 1.22
N THR A 2 10.58 -17.44 2.09
CA THR A 2 9.40 -16.67 2.51
C THR A 2 9.70 -15.95 3.82
N ILE A 3 9.24 -14.72 3.98
CA ILE A 3 9.37 -13.96 5.23
C ILE A 3 8.06 -14.12 6.00
N LYS A 4 8.16 -14.42 7.30
CA LYS A 4 7.02 -14.37 8.23
C LYS A 4 7.02 -13.03 8.95
N CYS A 5 5.87 -12.39 9.04
CA CYS A 5 5.72 -11.11 9.71
C CYS A 5 4.28 -10.88 10.17
N LYS A 6 4.08 -9.88 11.02
CA LYS A 6 2.74 -9.45 11.44
C LYS A 6 2.16 -8.46 10.44
N ALA A 7 0.84 -8.58 10.23
CA ALA A 7 0.08 -7.66 9.37
C ALA A 7 -1.33 -7.44 9.92
N ALA A 8 -1.91 -6.29 9.59
CA ALA A 8 -3.32 -5.99 9.85
C ALA A 8 -4.18 -6.52 8.69
N VAL A 9 -5.03 -7.47 8.99
CA VAL A 9 -5.87 -8.18 8.01
C VAL A 9 -7.33 -7.85 8.20
N ILE A 10 -8.04 -7.56 7.12
CA ILE A 10 -9.50 -7.50 7.06
C ILE A 10 -9.98 -8.82 6.48
N ARG A 11 -10.78 -9.56 7.25
CA ARG A 11 -11.41 -10.81 6.78
C ARG A 11 -12.86 -10.64 6.36
N LYS A 12 -13.54 -9.64 6.94
CA LYS A 12 -14.90 -9.24 6.59
C LYS A 12 -15.04 -7.73 6.71
N ASN A 13 -15.85 -7.13 5.90
CA ASN A 13 -16.23 -5.72 5.96
C ASN A 13 -17.65 -5.56 6.54
N ASP A 14 -18.12 -4.31 6.63
CA ASP A 14 -19.45 -3.97 7.15
C ASP A 14 -19.69 -4.48 8.58
N CYS A 15 -18.67 -4.35 9.42
CA CYS A 15 -18.78 -4.67 10.84
C CYS A 15 -19.58 -3.61 11.57
N GLU A 16 -20.32 -4.04 12.60
CA GLU A 16 -21.10 -3.13 13.46
C GLU A 16 -20.22 -2.09 14.15
N LYS A 17 -20.76 -0.89 14.29
CA LYS A 17 -20.15 0.18 15.10
C LYS A 17 -20.63 0.08 16.55
N PRO A 18 -19.79 0.49 17.50
CA PRO A 18 -18.44 1.08 17.36
C PRO A 18 -17.37 0.03 17.08
N TYR A 19 -16.41 0.36 16.22
CA TYR A 19 -15.33 -0.55 15.83
C TYR A 19 -14.39 -0.97 16.95
N ALA A 20 -14.39 -0.21 18.06
CA ALA A 20 -13.71 -0.62 19.29
C ALA A 20 -14.24 -1.97 19.83
N ASN A 21 -15.51 -2.30 19.59
CA ASN A 21 -16.15 -3.53 20.02
C ASN A 21 -16.03 -4.62 18.94
N SER A 22 -16.36 -4.30 17.69
CA SER A 22 -16.41 -5.28 16.59
C SER A 22 -15.04 -5.67 16.05
N LYS A 23 -14.00 -4.84 16.30
CA LYS A 23 -12.58 -5.10 15.93
C LYS A 23 -12.43 -5.65 14.51
N PRO A 24 -12.78 -4.86 13.46
CA PRO A 24 -12.81 -5.34 12.08
C PRO A 24 -11.44 -5.73 11.52
N LEU A 25 -10.35 -5.34 12.18
CA LEU A 25 -8.97 -5.69 11.85
C LEU A 25 -8.44 -6.71 12.85
N SER A 26 -7.81 -7.77 12.34
CA SER A 26 -7.02 -8.72 13.12
C SER A 26 -5.54 -8.52 12.83
N ILE A 27 -4.69 -8.60 13.86
CA ILE A 27 -3.24 -8.67 13.68
C ILE A 27 -2.88 -10.14 13.57
N GLU A 28 -2.41 -10.54 12.40
CA GLU A 28 -2.11 -11.92 12.06
C GLU A 28 -0.63 -12.09 11.67
N GLU A 29 -0.06 -13.24 11.95
CA GLU A 29 1.17 -13.67 11.30
C GLU A 29 0.85 -14.15 9.89
N ILE A 30 1.56 -13.59 8.92
CA ILE A 30 1.43 -13.92 7.50
C ILE A 30 2.77 -14.36 6.94
N SER A 31 2.75 -14.98 5.78
CA SER A 31 3.94 -15.24 4.97
C SER A 31 3.95 -14.36 3.73
N ILE A 32 5.12 -13.84 3.39
CA ILE A 32 5.35 -13.02 2.20
C ILE A 32 6.32 -13.76 1.29
N ASP A 33 5.92 -14.01 0.05
CA ASP A 33 6.79 -14.58 -0.97
C ASP A 33 7.85 -13.54 -1.39
N ASN A 34 9.02 -13.99 -1.87
CA ASN A 34 10.07 -13.12 -2.39
C ASN A 34 9.56 -12.21 -3.52
N PRO A 35 10.16 -11.02 -3.68
CA PRO A 35 9.86 -10.13 -4.80
C PRO A 35 10.24 -10.80 -6.13
N ARG A 36 9.40 -10.61 -7.15
CA ARG A 36 9.69 -10.98 -8.54
C ARG A 36 10.53 -9.90 -9.22
N ASP A 37 10.89 -10.11 -10.48
CA ASP A 37 11.84 -9.30 -11.23
C ASP A 37 11.63 -7.78 -11.12
N ASN A 38 10.39 -7.29 -11.15
CA ASN A 38 10.06 -5.87 -11.06
C ASN A 38 9.42 -5.47 -9.71
N GLU A 39 9.68 -6.25 -8.66
CA GLU A 39 9.13 -6.01 -7.33
C GLU A 39 10.23 -5.66 -6.32
N VAL A 40 9.84 -4.96 -5.29
CA VAL A 40 10.72 -4.52 -4.20
C VAL A 40 10.13 -5.03 -2.89
N LEU A 41 10.96 -5.62 -2.05
CA LEU A 41 10.63 -5.93 -0.66
C LEU A 41 11.11 -4.79 0.23
N VAL A 42 10.19 -4.22 0.97
CA VAL A 42 10.43 -3.09 1.88
C VAL A 42 10.13 -3.50 3.31
N LYS A 43 11.07 -3.23 4.22
CA LYS A 43 10.82 -3.28 5.66
C LYS A 43 10.12 -1.99 6.06
N VAL A 44 8.84 -2.08 6.39
CA VAL A 44 8.01 -0.92 6.73
C VAL A 44 8.45 -0.33 8.07
N LYS A 45 8.58 1.00 8.12
CA LYS A 45 8.93 1.76 9.31
C LYS A 45 7.81 2.64 9.80
N GLY A 46 7.02 3.18 8.89
CA GLY A 46 5.84 3.98 9.20
C GLY A 46 4.70 3.67 8.24
N ALA A 47 3.48 3.65 8.75
CA ALA A 47 2.27 3.50 7.95
C ALA A 47 1.19 4.46 8.46
N GLY A 48 0.62 5.23 7.54
CA GLY A 48 -0.49 6.15 7.80
C GLY A 48 -1.85 5.45 7.69
N LEU A 49 -2.81 5.93 8.46
CA LEU A 49 -4.21 5.51 8.36
C LEU A 49 -5.00 6.54 7.58
N CYS A 50 -5.50 6.15 6.41
CA CYS A 50 -6.27 6.99 5.51
C CYS A 50 -7.78 6.72 5.64
N HIS A 51 -8.60 7.70 5.28
CA HIS A 51 -10.05 7.47 5.18
C HIS A 51 -10.41 6.39 4.15
N SER A 52 -9.56 6.15 3.16
CA SER A 52 -9.73 5.06 2.19
C SER A 52 -9.67 3.67 2.84
N ASP A 53 -8.86 3.51 3.90
CA ASP A 53 -8.80 2.27 4.70
C ASP A 53 -10.12 2.06 5.44
N LEU A 54 -10.67 3.13 6.05
CA LEU A 54 -11.97 3.10 6.70
C LEU A 54 -13.08 2.76 5.70
N SER A 55 -12.98 3.21 4.44
CA SER A 55 -13.96 2.90 3.40
C SER A 55 -13.98 1.42 3.02
N VAL A 56 -12.87 0.71 3.14
CA VAL A 56 -12.83 -0.76 3.00
C VAL A 56 -13.42 -1.43 4.23
N ILE A 57 -13.09 -0.95 5.43
CA ILE A 57 -13.58 -1.50 6.71
C ILE A 57 -15.11 -1.41 6.80
N ASN A 58 -15.69 -0.30 6.39
CA ASN A 58 -17.14 -0.08 6.46
C ASN A 58 -17.92 -0.58 5.24
N GLY A 59 -17.23 -1.23 4.27
CA GLY A 59 -17.86 -1.80 3.07
C GLY A 59 -18.26 -0.80 1.99
N SER A 60 -18.04 0.52 2.17
CA SER A 60 -18.36 1.51 1.13
C SER A 60 -17.42 1.44 -0.08
N ARG A 61 -16.22 0.86 0.09
CA ARG A 61 -15.30 0.49 -0.98
C ARG A 61 -15.14 -1.02 -1.02
N ILE A 62 -15.63 -1.64 -2.07
CA ILE A 62 -15.55 -3.08 -2.25
C ILE A 62 -14.14 -3.47 -2.68
N MET A 63 -13.50 -4.35 -1.92
CA MET A 63 -12.22 -4.98 -2.21
C MET A 63 -12.33 -6.49 -1.99
N PRO A 64 -11.55 -7.31 -2.71
CA PRO A 64 -11.52 -8.75 -2.45
C PRO A 64 -10.92 -9.03 -1.06
N LEU A 65 -11.58 -9.89 -0.30
CA LEU A 65 -11.15 -10.30 1.04
C LEU A 65 -10.69 -11.77 1.02
N PRO A 66 -9.84 -12.21 1.95
CA PRO A 66 -9.18 -11.41 2.98
C PRO A 66 -8.11 -10.47 2.40
N LEU A 67 -7.86 -9.35 3.07
CA LEU A 67 -7.03 -8.25 2.57
C LEU A 67 -6.06 -7.76 3.64
N VAL A 68 -4.79 -7.61 3.32
CA VAL A 68 -3.84 -6.84 4.15
C VAL A 68 -3.99 -5.37 3.81
N ILE A 69 -4.32 -4.56 4.80
CA ILE A 69 -4.66 -3.13 4.61
C ILE A 69 -3.42 -2.24 4.58
N GLY A 70 -3.61 -0.96 4.26
CA GLY A 70 -2.59 0.09 4.26
C GLY A 70 -2.07 0.41 2.85
N HIS A 71 -1.90 1.69 2.57
CA HIS A 71 -1.41 2.17 1.26
C HIS A 71 -0.59 3.46 1.37
N GLU A 72 -0.45 4.00 2.56
CA GLU A 72 0.38 5.16 2.88
C GLU A 72 1.47 4.72 3.85
N GLY A 73 2.72 4.90 3.50
CA GLY A 73 3.81 4.50 4.38
C GLY A 73 5.18 4.70 3.77
N SER A 74 6.17 4.36 4.57
CA SER A 74 7.59 4.49 4.26
C SER A 74 8.36 3.29 4.82
N GLY A 75 9.55 3.08 4.30
CA GLY A 75 10.40 1.99 4.77
C GLY A 75 11.75 1.95 4.11
N GLU A 76 12.49 0.91 4.43
CA GLU A 76 13.82 0.61 3.89
C GLU A 76 13.74 -0.58 2.95
N VAL A 77 14.34 -0.47 1.78
CA VAL A 77 14.46 -1.55 0.81
C VAL A 77 15.37 -2.64 1.35
N VAL A 78 14.88 -3.88 1.42
CA VAL A 78 15.65 -5.03 1.92
C VAL A 78 15.95 -6.08 0.86
N GLU A 79 15.16 -6.13 -0.22
CA GLU A 79 15.39 -6.99 -1.37
C GLU A 79 14.79 -6.36 -2.62
N ILE A 80 15.42 -6.59 -3.77
CA ILE A 80 14.94 -6.10 -5.08
C ILE A 80 14.91 -7.23 -6.09
N GLY A 81 13.96 -7.17 -7.01
CA GLY A 81 13.88 -8.10 -8.15
C GLY A 81 14.98 -7.86 -9.18
N ASN A 82 15.28 -8.89 -9.96
CA ASN A 82 16.43 -8.91 -10.86
C ASN A 82 16.39 -7.88 -12.01
N ALA A 83 15.20 -7.37 -12.37
CA ALA A 83 15.06 -6.37 -13.41
C ALA A 83 15.17 -4.92 -12.90
N ILE A 84 15.36 -4.71 -11.60
CA ILE A 84 15.48 -3.39 -10.98
C ILE A 84 16.95 -2.98 -10.92
N ASN A 85 17.27 -1.81 -11.48
CA ASN A 85 18.63 -1.27 -11.55
C ASN A 85 18.77 0.17 -11.03
N ASP A 86 17.67 0.78 -10.63
CA ASP A 86 17.56 2.18 -10.20
C ASP A 86 17.19 2.34 -8.71
N ILE A 87 17.09 1.23 -7.98
CA ILE A 87 16.90 1.16 -6.52
C ILE A 87 17.95 0.20 -5.94
N LYS A 88 18.39 0.44 -4.73
CA LYS A 88 19.35 -0.40 -4.02
C LYS A 88 18.82 -0.84 -2.66
N VAL A 89 19.29 -1.99 -2.19
CA VAL A 89 19.08 -2.42 -0.81
C VAL A 89 19.63 -1.36 0.14
N GLY A 90 18.86 -1.01 1.16
CA GLY A 90 19.15 0.06 2.11
C GLY A 90 18.65 1.44 1.68
N ASP A 91 18.05 1.60 0.51
CA ASP A 91 17.41 2.87 0.15
C ASP A 91 16.15 3.11 0.99
N HIS A 92 15.94 4.38 1.37
CA HIS A 92 14.71 4.82 2.00
C HIS A 92 13.67 5.12 0.92
N VAL A 93 12.44 4.65 1.14
CA VAL A 93 11.36 4.82 0.17
C VAL A 93 10.05 5.22 0.85
N VAL A 94 9.22 5.93 0.09
CA VAL A 94 7.79 6.12 0.39
C VAL A 94 6.96 5.36 -0.62
N PHE A 95 5.80 4.88 -0.19
CA PHE A 95 4.88 4.17 -1.08
C PHE A 95 4.01 5.15 -1.87
N GLN A 96 3.70 4.76 -3.09
CA GLN A 96 2.77 5.45 -3.98
C GLN A 96 1.63 4.48 -4.37
N PHE A 97 0.42 4.79 -3.94
CA PHE A 97 -0.76 3.92 -4.16
C PHE A 97 -1.28 3.91 -5.61
N SER A 98 -0.70 4.70 -6.50
CA SER A 98 -1.07 4.78 -7.91
C SER A 98 0.12 4.44 -8.81
N PRO A 99 0.62 3.18 -8.77
CA PRO A 99 1.77 2.77 -9.54
C PRO A 99 1.52 2.92 -11.04
N SER A 100 2.59 3.06 -11.81
CA SER A 100 2.52 3.18 -13.25
C SER A 100 3.47 2.20 -13.93
N CYS A 101 3.03 1.63 -15.06
CA CYS A 101 3.85 0.68 -15.82
C CYS A 101 4.81 1.36 -16.81
N GLY A 102 4.69 2.66 -17.02
CA GLY A 102 5.52 3.44 -17.95
C GLY A 102 5.28 3.18 -19.46
N ARG A 103 4.52 2.14 -19.84
CA ARG A 103 4.43 1.65 -21.23
C ARG A 103 3.03 1.53 -21.81
N CYS A 104 1.96 1.63 -21.02
CA CYS A 104 0.60 1.65 -21.55
C CYS A 104 0.29 3.02 -22.19
N ARG A 105 -0.75 3.06 -22.98
CA ARG A 105 -1.18 4.29 -23.68
C ARG A 105 -1.25 5.48 -22.73
N ARG A 106 -1.87 5.33 -21.56
CA ARG A 106 -2.03 6.41 -20.58
C ARG A 106 -0.70 6.92 -20.03
N CYS A 107 0.23 6.01 -19.75
CA CYS A 107 1.57 6.39 -19.31
C CYS A 107 2.32 7.16 -20.39
N LEU A 108 2.25 6.72 -21.64
CA LEU A 108 2.91 7.38 -22.79
C LEU A 108 2.27 8.75 -23.11
N GLU A 109 0.99 8.94 -22.83
CA GLU A 109 0.29 10.22 -22.93
C GLU A 109 0.62 11.19 -21.78
N GLY A 110 1.55 10.83 -20.86
CA GLY A 110 1.89 11.65 -19.68
C GLY A 110 0.83 11.60 -18.56
N ARG A 111 -0.01 10.60 -18.54
CA ARG A 111 -1.08 10.39 -17.54
C ARG A 111 -0.89 9.11 -16.72
N PRO A 112 0.26 8.94 -16.03
CA PRO A 112 0.59 7.71 -15.31
C PRO A 112 -0.37 7.41 -14.16
N GLN A 113 -1.02 8.41 -13.57
CA GLN A 113 -1.99 8.24 -12.48
C GLN A 113 -3.24 7.43 -12.87
N VAL A 114 -3.51 7.29 -14.17
CA VAL A 114 -4.58 6.45 -14.73
C VAL A 114 -4.02 5.29 -15.55
N CYS A 115 -2.91 4.72 -15.12
CA CYS A 115 -2.26 3.57 -15.74
C CYS A 115 -3.26 2.41 -15.90
N GLU A 116 -3.39 1.90 -17.12
CA GLU A 116 -4.36 0.84 -17.46
C GLU A 116 -4.06 -0.48 -16.74
N LEU A 117 -2.77 -0.83 -16.63
CA LEU A 117 -2.35 -2.06 -15.93
C LEU A 117 -2.63 -1.97 -14.42
N ALA A 118 -2.26 -0.84 -13.81
CA ALA A 118 -2.55 -0.63 -12.39
C ALA A 118 -4.05 -0.63 -12.10
N ALA A 119 -4.87 0.00 -12.94
CA ALA A 119 -6.32 -0.02 -12.80
C ALA A 119 -6.90 -1.43 -12.89
N ALA A 120 -6.39 -2.26 -13.79
CA ALA A 120 -6.86 -3.64 -14.00
C ALA A 120 -6.52 -4.59 -12.83
N THR A 121 -5.44 -4.32 -12.09
CA THR A 121 -4.95 -5.22 -11.01
C THR A 121 -5.38 -4.77 -9.61
N LYS A 122 -5.41 -3.47 -9.35
CA LYS A 122 -5.76 -2.91 -8.02
C LYS A 122 -7.12 -3.39 -7.50
N GLY A 123 -8.13 -3.41 -8.35
CA GLY A 123 -9.48 -3.88 -7.98
C GLY A 123 -9.55 -5.39 -7.69
N LYS A 124 -8.56 -6.16 -8.14
CA LYS A 124 -8.44 -7.60 -7.90
C LYS A 124 -7.60 -7.94 -6.65
N GLY A 125 -7.09 -6.93 -5.95
CA GLY A 125 -6.17 -7.13 -4.84
C GLY A 125 -4.83 -7.72 -5.27
N GLU A 126 -4.34 -7.34 -6.45
CA GLU A 126 -3.13 -7.89 -7.07
C GLU A 126 -2.07 -6.82 -7.29
N LEU A 127 -0.81 -7.26 -7.40
CA LEU A 127 0.29 -6.47 -7.92
C LEU A 127 0.18 -6.32 -9.45
N MET A 128 0.84 -5.32 -10.04
CA MET A 128 0.86 -5.15 -11.51
C MET A 128 1.53 -6.34 -12.23
N SER A 129 2.45 -7.01 -11.56
CA SER A 129 3.08 -8.26 -12.01
C SER A 129 2.15 -9.48 -11.99
N GLY A 130 0.93 -9.30 -11.49
CA GLY A 130 -0.11 -10.33 -11.32
C GLY A 130 0.00 -11.12 -10.02
N GLY A 131 -1.17 -11.43 -9.46
CA GLY A 131 -1.33 -12.21 -8.24
C GLY A 131 -0.93 -11.48 -6.96
N SER A 132 -0.90 -12.23 -5.86
CA SER A 132 -0.47 -11.74 -4.54
C SER A 132 0.83 -12.41 -4.10
N ARG A 133 1.59 -11.73 -3.22
CA ARG A 133 2.76 -12.27 -2.52
C ARG A 133 2.44 -12.58 -1.06
N LEU A 134 1.20 -12.35 -0.64
CA LEU A 134 0.74 -12.45 0.74
C LEU A 134 -0.08 -13.72 0.92
N LYS A 135 0.20 -14.48 1.98
CA LYS A 135 -0.53 -15.68 2.38
C LYS A 135 -0.64 -15.73 3.90
N SER A 136 -1.73 -16.27 4.39
CA SER A 136 -1.80 -16.73 5.79
C SER A 136 -0.85 -17.89 6.01
N LEU A 137 -0.60 -18.28 7.28
CA LEU A 137 0.32 -19.38 7.57
C LEU A 137 -0.18 -20.76 7.12
N ASP A 138 -1.48 -20.91 6.94
CA ASP A 138 -2.13 -22.12 6.38
C ASP A 138 -2.20 -22.12 4.85
N GLY A 139 -1.65 -21.07 4.19
CA GLY A 139 -1.52 -21.00 2.74
C GLY A 139 -2.68 -20.30 2.02
N GLU A 140 -3.68 -19.78 2.73
CA GLU A 140 -4.74 -18.98 2.13
C GLU A 140 -4.16 -17.69 1.50
N ARG A 141 -4.55 -17.38 0.27
CA ARG A 141 -4.16 -16.13 -0.39
C ARG A 141 -4.78 -14.93 0.33
N LEU A 142 -3.93 -13.96 0.68
CA LEU A 142 -4.35 -12.64 1.13
C LEU A 142 -4.18 -11.64 -0.02
N ASN A 143 -5.11 -10.70 -0.15
CA ASN A 143 -5.12 -9.72 -1.22
C ASN A 143 -4.34 -8.46 -0.83
N HIS A 144 -3.83 -7.73 -1.83
CA HIS A 144 -3.16 -6.45 -1.65
C HIS A 144 -4.15 -5.28 -1.63
N HIS A 145 -4.02 -4.39 -0.65
CA HIS A 145 -4.69 -3.09 -0.69
C HIS A 145 -3.95 -2.15 -1.63
N THR A 146 -4.55 -1.86 -2.77
CA THR A 146 -3.99 -0.99 -3.83
C THR A 146 -2.60 -1.38 -4.35
N GLY A 147 -2.19 -2.66 -4.19
CA GLY A 147 -0.87 -3.15 -4.58
C GLY A 147 0.25 -2.78 -3.61
N ILE A 148 -0.07 -2.38 -2.36
CA ILE A 148 0.91 -1.97 -1.33
C ILE A 148 0.79 -2.82 -0.08
N SER A 149 -0.31 -2.70 0.69
CA SER A 149 -0.49 -3.46 1.95
C SER A 149 0.57 -3.17 3.01
N CYS A 150 0.81 -1.88 3.30
CA CYS A 150 1.89 -1.46 4.19
C CYS A 150 1.56 -1.50 5.69
N MET A 151 0.33 -1.85 6.10
CA MET A 151 0.06 -2.15 7.52
C MET A 151 0.52 -3.57 7.87
N SER A 152 1.79 -3.83 7.59
CA SER A 152 2.55 -5.05 7.89
C SER A 152 4.00 -4.68 8.14
N GLU A 153 4.77 -5.54 8.81
CA GLU A 153 6.19 -5.29 9.07
C GLU A 153 7.05 -5.27 7.78
N TYR A 154 6.59 -5.98 6.74
CA TYR A 154 7.19 -5.99 5.40
C TYR A 154 6.11 -5.88 4.33
N ALA A 155 6.46 -5.27 3.21
CA ALA A 155 5.60 -5.16 2.04
C ALA A 155 6.38 -5.51 0.76
N VAL A 156 5.82 -6.38 -0.09
CA VAL A 156 6.27 -6.56 -1.48
C VAL A 156 5.39 -5.73 -2.37
N VAL A 157 6.01 -4.86 -3.16
CA VAL A 157 5.31 -3.91 -4.03
C VAL A 157 5.98 -3.86 -5.41
N ASP A 158 5.24 -3.43 -6.42
CA ASP A 158 5.83 -3.14 -7.73
C ASP A 158 6.84 -1.99 -7.66
N ARG A 159 7.89 -2.01 -8.49
CA ARG A 159 8.86 -0.89 -8.59
C ARG A 159 8.17 0.47 -8.76
N GLY A 160 7.11 0.53 -9.55
CA GLY A 160 6.33 1.75 -9.76
C GLY A 160 5.54 2.24 -8.55
N SER A 161 5.50 1.47 -7.46
CA SER A 161 4.82 1.82 -6.21
C SER A 161 5.74 2.44 -5.16
N VAL A 162 7.04 2.65 -5.46
CA VAL A 162 7.99 3.24 -4.52
C VAL A 162 8.73 4.43 -5.13
N VAL A 163 8.96 5.44 -4.29
CA VAL A 163 9.78 6.60 -4.61
C VAL A 163 10.94 6.65 -3.60
N VAL A 164 12.17 6.65 -4.11
CA VAL A 164 13.37 6.79 -3.28
C VAL A 164 13.42 8.21 -2.73
N ILE A 165 13.73 8.33 -1.45
CA ILE A 165 13.89 9.60 -0.74
C ILE A 165 15.29 9.71 -0.13
N GLU A 166 15.69 10.94 0.20
CA GLU A 166 16.95 11.20 0.89
C GLU A 166 16.99 10.53 2.26
N LYS A 167 18.08 9.84 2.57
CA LYS A 167 18.26 9.11 3.85
C LYS A 167 18.28 10.02 5.08
N SER A 168 18.50 11.32 4.90
CA SER A 168 18.41 12.33 5.95
C SER A 168 16.98 12.59 6.42
N ILE A 169 15.98 12.21 5.61
CA ILE A 169 14.56 12.33 5.97
C ILE A 169 14.18 11.15 6.87
N SER A 170 13.63 11.46 8.04
CA SER A 170 13.08 10.44 8.93
C SER A 170 11.99 9.64 8.23
N LEU A 171 12.03 8.32 8.32
CA LEU A 171 10.99 7.47 7.74
C LEU A 171 9.64 7.67 8.44
N ASP A 172 9.63 8.02 9.73
CA ASP A 172 8.42 8.34 10.46
C ASP A 172 7.76 9.62 9.92
N ASP A 173 8.58 10.63 9.58
CA ASP A 173 8.08 11.87 8.95
C ASP A 173 7.68 11.63 7.50
N ALA A 174 8.44 10.81 6.77
CA ALA A 174 8.20 10.52 5.36
C ALA A 174 6.85 9.81 5.14
N CYS A 175 6.38 8.97 6.06
CA CYS A 175 5.07 8.33 5.94
C CYS A 175 3.91 9.34 6.00
N LEU A 176 4.15 10.54 6.58
CA LEU A 176 3.19 11.62 6.68
C LEU A 176 3.09 12.50 5.42
N LEU A 177 3.88 12.26 4.39
CA LEU A 177 3.81 13.02 3.14
C LEU A 177 2.41 12.98 2.51
N TYR A 178 1.69 11.89 2.66
CA TYR A 178 0.29 11.76 2.23
C TYR A 178 -0.71 12.38 3.22
N THR A 179 -0.32 12.54 4.47
CA THR A 179 -1.12 13.18 5.50
C THR A 179 -0.80 14.67 5.64
N SER A 180 0.05 15.20 4.75
CA SER A 180 0.38 16.61 4.66
C SER A 180 -0.90 17.48 4.60
N PRO A 181 -0.93 18.65 5.26
CA PRO A 181 -2.10 19.50 5.29
C PRO A 181 -2.62 19.79 3.88
N SER A 182 -3.80 19.27 3.58
CA SER A 182 -4.51 19.52 2.33
C SER A 182 -5.33 20.80 2.47
N PRO A 183 -5.55 21.55 1.37
CA PRO A 183 -6.55 22.62 1.36
C PRO A 183 -7.96 22.17 1.80
N ARG A 184 -8.19 20.85 1.81
CA ARG A 184 -9.43 20.23 2.30
C ARG A 184 -9.41 19.92 3.78
N ASP A 185 -8.29 20.04 4.46
CA ASP A 185 -8.23 19.81 5.89
C ASP A 185 -9.02 20.89 6.63
N ARG A 186 -9.72 20.47 7.64
CA ARG A 186 -10.70 21.30 8.36
C ARG A 186 -10.16 22.64 8.88
N THR A 187 -8.88 22.74 9.13
CA THR A 187 -8.21 23.97 9.55
C THR A 187 -7.97 24.95 8.41
N ARG A 188 -7.91 24.49 7.16
CA ARG A 188 -7.73 25.29 5.97
C ARG A 188 -9.01 25.44 5.15
N SER A 189 -9.97 24.55 5.28
CA SER A 189 -11.29 24.64 4.67
C SER A 189 -12.22 25.64 5.38
N ARG A 190 -11.76 26.32 6.42
CA ARG A 190 -12.38 27.56 6.93
C ARG A 190 -12.06 28.76 6.02
N MET A 191 -12.16 28.59 4.73
CA MET A 191 -12.53 29.72 3.91
C MET A 191 -13.93 30.13 4.36
N PRO A 192 -14.15 31.41 4.74
CA PRO A 192 -15.50 31.86 4.99
C PRO A 192 -16.29 31.49 3.73
N SER A 193 -17.38 30.75 3.90
CA SER A 193 -18.38 30.69 2.86
C SER A 193 -18.72 32.14 2.56
N SER A 194 -18.15 32.66 1.48
CA SER A 194 -18.60 33.92 0.94
C SER A 194 -20.06 33.74 0.68
N ALA A 195 -20.83 34.48 1.44
CA ALA A 195 -22.26 34.64 1.30
C ALA A 195 -22.64 34.87 -0.17
#